data_c21134eaa7c58b1793edf2f1074f3255
#
_entry.id   c21134eaa7c58b1793edf2f1074f3255
#
_cell.length_a   1.000
_cell.length_b   1.000
_cell.length_c   1.000
_cell.angle_alpha   90.00
_cell.angle_beta   90.00
_cell.angle_gamma   90.00
#
_symmetry.space_group_name_H-M   'P 1'
#
loop_
_entity.id
_entity.type
_entity.pdbx_description
1 polymer ?
#
loop_
_entity_poly.entity_id
_entity_poly.type
_entity_poly.pdbx_seq_one_letter_code
_entity_poly.pdbx_strand_id
1 'polypeptide(L)'
;IIEDDCFIGSRAIVVEGAHICRESVLGAGVVITGSTHIIDVTEAEPKQYKGYVPAGSVVIPGSYPKRFPAGEYGVPCALIIGRRKESTDKKTSLTAALRDFGVSV
;
A
#
# COMPACT_ATOMS: atom_id res chain seq x y z
N ILE A 1 5.09 -5.08 12.29
CA ILE A 1 4.69 -6.48 12.14
C ILE A 1 4.24 -6.75 10.72
N ILE A 2 4.81 -7.76 10.11
CA ILE A 2 4.38 -8.24 8.80
C ILE A 2 3.83 -9.65 9.02
N GLU A 3 2.54 -9.84 8.76
CA GLU A 3 1.90 -11.13 8.90
C GLU A 3 2.22 -12.08 7.75
N ASP A 4 1.71 -13.32 7.83
CA ASP A 4 2.04 -14.36 6.87
C ASP A 4 1.56 -14.07 5.46
N ASP A 5 2.28 -14.63 4.49
CA ASP A 5 1.91 -14.64 3.07
C ASP A 5 1.85 -13.25 2.42
N CYS A 6 2.50 -12.25 3.02
CA CYS A 6 2.65 -10.95 2.41
C CYS A 6 3.70 -11.00 1.29
N PHE A 7 3.47 -10.24 0.24
CA PHE A 7 4.44 -10.04 -0.82
C PHE A 7 4.97 -8.61 -0.76
N ILE A 8 6.27 -8.49 -0.54
CA ILE A 8 6.91 -7.18 -0.37
C ILE A 8 7.73 -6.88 -1.62
N GLY A 9 7.34 -5.83 -2.34
CA GLY A 9 8.02 -5.44 -3.57
C GLY A 9 9.41 -4.86 -3.34
N SER A 10 10.15 -4.67 -4.44
CA SER A 10 11.51 -4.15 -4.39
C SER A 10 11.56 -2.76 -3.75
N ARG A 11 12.53 -2.53 -2.88
CA ARG A 11 12.72 -1.26 -2.16
C ARG A 11 11.55 -0.84 -1.30
N ALA A 12 10.62 -1.74 -1.02
CA ALA A 12 9.59 -1.47 -0.03
C ALA A 12 10.22 -1.43 1.36
N ILE A 13 9.82 -0.46 2.17
CA ILE A 13 10.36 -0.26 3.51
C ILE A 13 9.20 -0.32 4.49
N VAL A 14 9.31 -1.21 5.47
CA VAL A 14 8.36 -1.33 6.56
C VAL A 14 9.13 -1.16 7.87
N VAL A 15 8.80 -0.13 8.63
CA VAL A 15 9.53 0.16 9.86
C VAL A 15 8.67 -0.09 11.09
N GLU A 16 9.30 0.02 12.24
CA GLU A 16 8.66 -0.22 13.53
C GLU A 16 7.38 0.61 13.69
N GLY A 17 6.35 0.00 14.25
CA GLY A 17 5.05 0.61 14.44
C GLY A 17 4.06 0.34 13.32
N ALA A 18 4.51 -0.14 12.15
CA ALA A 18 3.63 -0.50 11.06
C ALA A 18 3.09 -1.93 11.23
N HIS A 19 1.86 -2.16 10.77
CA HIS A 19 1.25 -3.48 10.81
C HIS A 19 0.70 -3.83 9.42
N ILE A 20 1.29 -4.83 8.80
CA ILE A 20 0.88 -5.33 7.49
C ILE A 20 0.16 -6.66 7.69
N CYS A 21 -1.13 -6.67 7.45
CA CYS A 21 -1.95 -7.87 7.63
C CYS A 21 -1.67 -8.92 6.54
N ARG A 22 -2.01 -10.15 6.83
CA ARG A 22 -1.73 -11.30 5.97
C ARG A 22 -2.16 -11.10 4.54
N GLU A 23 -1.44 -11.72 3.62
CA GLU A 23 -1.74 -11.76 2.19
C GLU A 23 -1.77 -10.40 1.49
N SER A 24 -1.23 -9.37 2.14
CA SER A 24 -1.10 -8.05 1.53
C SER A 24 0.03 -8.04 0.50
N VAL A 25 -0.11 -7.19 -0.50
CA VAL A 25 0.88 -6.97 -1.55
C VAL A 25 1.34 -5.52 -1.47
N LEU A 26 2.63 -5.32 -1.24
CA LEU A 26 3.24 -3.99 -1.26
C LEU A 26 4.01 -3.81 -2.56
N GLY A 27 3.65 -2.82 -3.35
CA GLY A 27 4.35 -2.50 -4.59
C GLY A 27 5.76 -1.96 -4.33
N ALA A 28 6.55 -1.88 -5.39
CA ALA A 28 7.92 -1.39 -5.28
C ALA A 28 7.95 0.06 -4.77
N GLY A 29 8.88 0.34 -3.88
CA GLY A 29 9.10 1.69 -3.36
C GLY A 29 8.13 2.16 -2.29
N VAL A 30 7.20 1.31 -1.83
CA VAL A 30 6.27 1.66 -0.75
C VAL A 30 7.04 1.80 0.56
N VAL A 31 6.80 2.89 1.28
CA VAL A 31 7.38 3.11 2.61
C VAL A 31 6.25 3.21 3.62
N ILE A 32 6.23 2.31 4.60
CA ILE A 32 5.21 2.28 5.64
C ILE A 32 5.85 2.36 7.01
N THR A 33 5.49 3.42 7.72
CA THR A 33 5.87 3.63 9.13
C THR A 33 4.61 3.56 9.98
N GLY A 34 4.75 3.62 11.29
CA GLY A 34 3.59 3.66 12.21
C GLY A 34 2.71 4.89 12.02
N SER A 35 3.20 5.92 11.35
CA SER A 35 2.45 7.16 11.11
C SER A 35 2.13 7.43 9.63
N THR A 36 2.50 6.53 8.72
CA THR A 36 2.18 6.68 7.31
C THR A 36 0.68 6.67 7.09
N HIS A 37 0.17 7.66 6.36
CA HIS A 37 -1.23 7.67 5.93
C HIS A 37 -1.42 6.62 4.83
N ILE A 38 -2.39 5.74 5.04
CA ILE A 38 -2.73 4.69 4.08
C ILE A 38 -4.18 4.93 3.68
N ILE A 39 -4.38 5.24 2.40
CA ILE A 39 -5.68 5.68 1.90
C ILE A 39 -6.25 4.60 0.99
N ASP A 40 -7.42 4.08 1.34
CA ASP A 40 -8.15 3.13 0.51
C ASP A 40 -8.97 3.92 -0.49
N VAL A 41 -8.59 3.82 -1.76
CA VAL A 41 -9.25 4.53 -2.86
C VAL A 41 -10.09 3.60 -3.73
N THR A 42 -10.40 2.41 -3.23
CA THR A 42 -11.20 1.42 -3.99
C THR A 42 -12.69 1.75 -4.02
N GLU A 43 -13.15 2.60 -3.12
CA GLU A 43 -14.56 3.00 -3.02
C GLU A 43 -14.73 4.50 -3.34
N ALA A 44 -15.97 4.94 -3.46
CA ALA A 44 -16.28 6.34 -3.77
C ALA A 44 -15.79 7.31 -2.68
N GLU A 45 -15.81 6.87 -1.43
CA GLU A 45 -15.30 7.64 -0.31
C GLU A 45 -13.98 7.04 0.19
N PRO A 46 -12.92 7.84 0.32
CA PRO A 46 -11.64 7.32 0.79
C PRO A 46 -11.71 6.95 2.27
N LYS A 47 -11.15 5.79 2.59
CA LYS A 47 -10.93 5.38 3.97
C LYS A 47 -9.46 5.57 4.31
N GLN A 48 -9.18 6.09 5.47
CA GLN A 48 -7.80 6.32 5.89
C GLN A 48 -7.42 5.43 7.06
N TYR A 49 -6.23 4.88 6.95
CA TYR A 49 -5.58 4.12 8.02
C TYR A 49 -4.26 4.79 8.36
N LYS A 50 -3.70 4.48 9.50
CA LYS A 50 -2.41 5.02 9.91
C LYS A 50 -1.50 3.87 10.34
N GLY A 51 -0.49 3.60 9.53
CA GLY A 51 0.45 2.52 9.80
C GLY A 51 -0.14 1.11 9.75
N TYR A 52 -1.32 0.93 9.21
CA TYR A 52 -2.04 -0.34 9.18
C TYR A 52 -2.53 -0.66 7.77
N VAL A 53 -2.20 -1.86 7.30
CA VAL A 53 -2.63 -2.37 5.99
C VAL A 53 -3.56 -3.56 6.22
N PRO A 54 -4.86 -3.45 5.85
CA PRO A 54 -5.79 -4.57 5.98
C PRO A 54 -5.39 -5.80 5.17
N ALA A 55 -5.83 -6.98 5.60
CA ALA A 55 -5.50 -8.23 4.93
C ALA A 55 -5.90 -8.23 3.46
N GLY A 56 -5.05 -8.81 2.61
CA GLY A 56 -5.32 -8.94 1.18
C GLY A 56 -5.28 -7.66 0.39
N SER A 57 -4.78 -6.56 0.95
CA SER A 57 -4.72 -5.28 0.25
C SER A 57 -3.58 -5.24 -0.76
N VAL A 58 -3.81 -4.58 -1.89
CA VAL A 58 -2.77 -4.25 -2.86
C VAL A 58 -2.42 -2.78 -2.68
N VAL A 59 -1.18 -2.49 -2.33
CA VAL A 59 -0.73 -1.16 -1.91
C VAL A 59 0.35 -0.64 -2.84
N ILE A 60 0.23 0.61 -3.25
CA ILE A 60 1.24 1.30 -4.06
C ILE A 60 1.67 2.59 -3.36
N PRO A 61 2.86 3.12 -3.72
CA PRO A 61 3.26 4.44 -3.24
C PRO A 61 2.38 5.52 -3.87
N GLY A 62 2.11 6.57 -3.09
CA GLY A 62 1.31 7.69 -3.57
C GLY A 62 1.67 8.97 -2.81
N SER A 63 0.92 10.02 -3.06
CA SER A 63 1.07 11.27 -2.35
C SER A 63 -0.28 11.96 -2.20
N TYR A 64 -0.39 12.82 -1.19
CA TYR A 64 -1.56 13.68 -1.03
C TYR A 64 -1.10 15.13 -0.86
N PRO A 65 -1.87 16.11 -1.35
CA PRO A 65 -1.50 17.50 -1.21
C PRO A 65 -1.68 17.98 0.23
N LYS A 66 -0.70 18.72 0.74
CA LYS A 66 -0.78 19.34 2.05
C LYS A 66 -0.31 20.79 1.96
N ARG A 67 -1.04 21.67 2.58
CA ARG A 67 -0.69 23.08 2.59
C ARG A 67 0.27 23.41 3.72
N PHE A 68 1.37 24.03 3.37
CA PHE A 68 2.39 24.52 4.29
C PHE A 68 2.47 26.05 4.19
N PRO A 69 3.16 26.73 5.11
CA PRO A 69 3.35 28.19 5.02
C PRO A 69 3.98 28.66 3.72
N ALA A 70 4.84 27.85 3.12
CA ALA A 70 5.53 28.17 1.86
C ALA A 70 4.73 27.78 0.60
N GLY A 71 3.57 27.14 0.73
CA GLY A 71 2.76 26.71 -0.40
C GLY A 71 2.20 25.29 -0.22
N GLU A 72 1.65 24.77 -1.31
CA GLU A 72 1.10 23.41 -1.32
C GLU A 72 2.12 22.42 -1.86
N TYR A 73 2.32 21.32 -1.15
CA TYR A 73 3.29 20.28 -1.52
C TYR A 73 2.68 18.89 -1.35
N GLY A 74 3.18 17.92 -2.15
CA GLY A 74 2.78 16.53 -2.01
C GLY A 74 3.50 15.85 -0.83
N VAL A 75 2.74 15.15 0.00
CA VAL A 75 3.27 14.38 1.13
C VAL A 75 3.16 12.90 0.80
N PRO A 76 4.24 12.10 0.98
CA PRO A 76 4.18 10.67 0.69
C PRO A 76 3.12 9.94 1.50
N CYS A 77 2.42 9.03 0.84
CA CYS A 77 1.46 8.15 1.49
C CYS A 77 1.45 6.81 0.77
N ALA A 78 0.63 5.88 1.23
CA ALA A 78 0.38 4.63 0.54
C ALA A 78 -1.09 4.57 0.13
N LEU A 79 -1.36 4.00 -1.03
CA LEU A 79 -2.71 3.88 -1.56
C LEU A 79 -3.10 2.41 -1.68
N ILE A 80 -4.25 2.05 -1.14
CA ILE A 80 -4.84 0.73 -1.35
C ILE A 80 -5.69 0.81 -2.60
N ILE A 81 -5.28 0.11 -3.65
CA ILE A 81 -5.92 0.19 -4.97
C ILE A 81 -6.79 -1.01 -5.30
N GLY A 82 -6.82 -2.02 -4.45
CA GLY A 82 -7.61 -3.21 -4.67
C GLY A 82 -7.35 -4.27 -3.64
N ARG A 83 -7.91 -5.45 -3.91
CA ARG A 83 -7.76 -6.62 -3.07
C ARG A 83 -7.15 -7.77 -3.87
N ARG A 84 -6.34 -8.58 -3.20
CA ARG A 84 -5.73 -9.75 -3.80
C ARG A 84 -6.77 -10.84 -4.01
N LYS A 85 -6.70 -11.52 -5.17
CA LYS A 85 -7.58 -12.64 -5.47
C LYS A 85 -7.05 -13.91 -4.81
N GLU A 86 -7.90 -14.61 -4.06
CA GLU A 86 -7.53 -15.80 -3.29
C GLU A 86 -7.05 -16.96 -4.16
N SER A 87 -7.60 -17.13 -5.35
CA SER A 87 -7.33 -18.27 -6.23
C SER A 87 -6.02 -18.18 -6.98
N THR A 88 -5.24 -17.13 -6.79
CA THR A 88 -4.03 -16.88 -7.57
C THR A 88 -2.80 -17.27 -6.76
N ASP A 89 -1.83 -17.92 -7.42
CA ASP A 89 -0.52 -18.20 -6.85
C ASP A 89 0.13 -16.90 -6.37
N LYS A 90 0.78 -16.95 -5.19
CA LYS A 90 1.37 -15.75 -4.57
C LYS A 90 2.31 -14.99 -5.47
N LYS A 91 3.18 -15.69 -6.17
CA LYS A 91 4.18 -15.08 -7.04
C LYS A 91 3.53 -14.48 -8.29
N THR A 92 2.54 -15.17 -8.82
CA THR A 92 1.74 -14.68 -9.95
C THR A 92 0.82 -13.55 -9.52
N SER A 93 0.31 -13.61 -8.29
CA SER A 93 -0.59 -12.59 -7.74
C SER A 93 0.01 -11.20 -7.72
N LEU A 94 1.27 -11.05 -7.33
CA LEU A 94 1.90 -9.74 -7.30
C LEU A 94 1.91 -9.10 -8.67
N THR A 95 2.46 -9.81 -9.66
CA THR A 95 2.58 -9.30 -11.03
C THR A 95 1.20 -9.03 -11.64
N ALA A 96 0.27 -9.97 -11.51
CA ALA A 96 -1.06 -9.82 -12.09
C ALA A 96 -1.84 -8.68 -11.44
N ALA A 97 -1.85 -8.59 -10.11
CA ALA A 97 -2.58 -7.55 -9.40
C ALA A 97 -2.05 -6.16 -9.76
N LEU A 98 -0.75 -5.98 -9.78
CA LEU A 98 -0.16 -4.68 -10.11
C LEU A 98 -0.34 -4.32 -11.58
N ARG A 99 -0.28 -5.29 -12.48
CA ARG A 99 -0.56 -5.06 -13.91
C ARG A 99 -1.98 -4.62 -14.16
N ASP A 100 -2.96 -5.28 -13.50
CA ASP A 100 -4.36 -4.93 -13.65
C ASP A 100 -4.64 -3.49 -13.26
N PHE A 101 -3.83 -2.94 -12.36
CA PHE A 101 -3.94 -1.54 -11.94
C PHE A 101 -2.96 -0.61 -12.66
N GLY A 102 -2.21 -1.12 -13.63
CA GLY A 102 -1.26 -0.32 -14.40
C GLY A 102 -0.01 0.09 -13.62
N VAL A 103 0.36 -0.67 -12.61
CA VAL A 103 1.49 -0.37 -11.73
C VAL A 103 2.62 -1.37 -11.94
N SER A 104 3.86 -0.88 -11.96
CA SER A 104 5.03 -1.76 -12.03
C SER A 104 5.38 -2.33 -10.64
N VAL A 105 5.92 -3.51 -10.68
CA VAL A 105 6.37 -4.22 -9.46
C VAL A 105 7.70 -3.67 -8.94
#